data_0242c66580b84f62f68857731416c630
#
_entry.id   0242c66580b84f62f68857731416c630
#
_cell.length_a   1.000
_cell.length_b   1.000
_cell.length_c   1.000
_cell.angle_alpha   90.00
_cell.angle_beta   90.00
_cell.angle_gamma   90.00
#
_symmetry.space_group_name_H-M   'P 1'
#
loop_
_entity.id
_entity.type
_entity.pdbx_description
1 polymer ?
#
loop_
_entity_poly.entity_id
_entity_poly.type
_entity_poly.pdbx_seq_one_letter_code
_entity_poly.pdbx_strand_id
1 'polypeptide(L)'
;MSEAKVYVIHENLEWTQYLVKWLEELEVPYELWDLSSGILDLQSPPPQGIFYNRMSASSHTRGHRYAPEFTEQVITWLEAHGRKVVNGTGAINLEISKVKQYLKLNESGIETPATVAVLGQENIIEAARKLNIYPLITKHNRAGKGLGVQLFQNEEELEAYVNSPLFEPSVDGITLLQAYIKPSDGRIRRSEFINQKFLYTVSIDSSDGFQLCPADGCQIGKRPEQLETSEKFQITEPLPDSRREAYENFLKNAQIEVAAIEWVQSESGDIYVYDVNTNTNYNPTAEKNANIFAHQHLAHYLKTELQALTSGQ
;
A
#
# COMPACT_ATOMS: atom_id res chain seq x y z
N MET A 1 22.88 -25.61 12.37
CA MET A 1 21.69 -24.77 12.16
C MET A 1 22.17 -23.57 11.34
N SER A 2 21.49 -23.17 10.28
CA SER A 2 21.84 -21.97 9.54
C SER A 2 21.62 -20.76 10.44
N GLU A 3 22.50 -19.76 10.33
CA GLU A 3 22.38 -18.48 11.04
C GLU A 3 21.03 -17.82 10.68
N ALA A 4 20.34 -17.27 11.70
CA ALA A 4 19.07 -16.59 11.48
C ALA A 4 19.27 -15.30 10.68
N LYS A 5 18.39 -15.02 9.73
CA LYS A 5 18.46 -13.89 8.80
C LYS A 5 17.13 -13.14 8.72
N VAL A 6 17.18 -11.96 8.12
CA VAL A 6 15.98 -11.28 7.59
C VAL A 6 15.71 -11.80 6.18
N TYR A 7 14.54 -12.39 5.96
CA TYR A 7 14.07 -12.83 4.64
C TYR A 7 13.11 -11.78 4.09
N VAL A 8 13.48 -11.15 2.98
CA VAL A 8 12.67 -10.12 2.32
C VAL A 8 11.87 -10.75 1.20
N ILE A 9 10.57 -10.92 1.42
CA ILE A 9 9.63 -11.45 0.42
C ILE A 9 9.24 -10.33 -0.55
N HIS A 10 9.47 -10.52 -1.85
CA HIS A 10 9.19 -9.51 -2.88
C HIS A 10 8.86 -10.17 -4.24
N GLU A 11 8.40 -9.37 -5.19
CA GLU A 11 8.30 -9.69 -6.63
C GLU A 11 8.91 -8.58 -7.50
N ASN A 12 9.51 -7.56 -6.87
CA ASN A 12 10.14 -6.43 -7.54
C ASN A 12 11.47 -6.10 -6.86
N LEU A 13 12.56 -6.53 -7.50
CA LEU A 13 13.91 -6.32 -6.98
C LEU A 13 14.30 -4.84 -6.96
N GLU A 14 13.92 -4.07 -8.00
CA GLU A 14 14.24 -2.65 -8.10
C GLU A 14 13.76 -1.86 -6.88
N TRP A 15 12.51 -2.07 -6.47
CA TRP A 15 11.95 -1.40 -5.28
C TRP A 15 12.55 -1.92 -3.98
N THR A 16 13.09 -3.14 -3.98
CA THR A 16 13.67 -3.77 -2.78
C THR A 16 15.08 -3.27 -2.50
N GLN A 17 15.82 -2.81 -3.52
CA GLN A 17 17.20 -2.34 -3.40
C GLN A 17 17.38 -1.17 -2.41
N TYR A 18 16.39 -0.32 -2.25
CA TYR A 18 16.44 0.78 -1.27
C TYR A 18 16.53 0.26 0.18
N LEU A 19 15.82 -0.82 0.50
CA LEU A 19 15.93 -1.47 1.79
C LEU A 19 17.24 -2.25 1.93
N VAL A 20 17.64 -2.98 0.89
CA VAL A 20 18.88 -3.77 0.86
C VAL A 20 20.09 -2.93 1.24
N LYS A 21 20.21 -1.73 0.66
CA LYS A 21 21.27 -0.78 1.00
C LYS A 21 21.40 -0.54 2.51
N TRP A 22 20.28 -0.31 3.20
CA TRP A 22 20.30 -0.06 4.65
C TRP A 22 20.52 -1.34 5.47
N LEU A 23 20.08 -2.51 4.99
CA LEU A 23 20.43 -3.78 5.63
C LEU A 23 21.95 -4.04 5.56
N GLU A 24 22.59 -3.75 4.42
CA GLU A 24 24.02 -3.85 4.23
C GLU A 24 24.80 -2.85 5.12
N GLU A 25 24.38 -1.57 5.11
CA GLU A 25 25.01 -0.53 5.95
C GLU A 25 24.92 -0.84 7.45
N LEU A 26 23.86 -1.52 7.89
CA LEU A 26 23.64 -1.93 9.26
C LEU A 26 24.21 -3.33 9.58
N GLU A 27 24.86 -3.98 8.61
CA GLU A 27 25.41 -5.33 8.74
C GLU A 27 24.36 -6.36 9.20
N VAL A 28 23.11 -6.24 8.67
CA VAL A 28 22.03 -7.18 8.96
C VAL A 28 22.10 -8.34 7.98
N PRO A 29 22.26 -9.60 8.42
CA PRO A 29 22.22 -10.74 7.52
C PRO A 29 20.83 -10.87 6.90
N TYR A 30 20.75 -10.92 5.58
CA TYR A 30 19.49 -11.00 4.85
C TYR A 30 19.54 -11.99 3.69
N GLU A 31 18.36 -12.34 3.21
CA GLU A 31 18.15 -13.12 1.98
C GLU A 31 16.89 -12.62 1.28
N LEU A 32 16.96 -12.50 -0.06
CA LEU A 32 15.83 -12.05 -0.88
C LEU A 32 15.04 -13.26 -1.36
N TRP A 33 13.74 -13.26 -1.10
CA TRP A 33 12.80 -14.28 -1.59
C TRP A 33 11.91 -13.68 -2.68
N ASP A 34 12.31 -13.90 -3.93
CA ASP A 34 11.49 -13.53 -5.09
C ASP A 34 10.35 -14.55 -5.26
N LEU A 35 9.13 -14.10 -5.00
CA LEU A 35 7.91 -14.91 -5.15
C LEU A 35 7.12 -14.57 -6.43
N SER A 36 7.77 -14.03 -7.45
CA SER A 36 7.19 -13.92 -8.79
C SER A 36 6.88 -15.31 -9.39
N SER A 37 7.63 -16.33 -8.96
CA SER A 37 7.43 -17.75 -9.22
C SER A 37 8.07 -18.57 -8.11
N GLY A 38 7.79 -19.87 -8.02
CA GLY A 38 8.46 -20.71 -7.03
C GLY A 38 7.74 -22.01 -6.71
N ILE A 39 8.31 -22.73 -5.74
CA ILE A 39 7.79 -23.97 -5.18
C ILE A 39 7.72 -23.83 -3.67
N LEU A 40 6.58 -24.15 -3.08
CA LEU A 40 6.40 -24.26 -1.63
C LEU A 40 6.37 -25.76 -1.24
N ASP A 41 7.43 -26.21 -0.57
CA ASP A 41 7.49 -27.56 -0.04
C ASP A 41 6.89 -27.62 1.38
N LEU A 42 5.72 -28.17 1.51
CA LEU A 42 5.01 -28.32 2.78
C LEU A 42 5.59 -29.42 3.68
N GLN A 43 6.52 -30.24 3.18
CA GLN A 43 7.15 -31.32 3.95
C GLN A 43 8.37 -30.82 4.74
N SER A 44 8.95 -29.71 4.33
CA SER A 44 10.13 -29.11 4.97
C SER A 44 9.73 -27.93 5.85
N PRO A 45 10.33 -27.75 7.05
CA PRO A 45 10.10 -26.56 7.85
C PRO A 45 10.82 -25.35 7.26
N PRO A 46 10.28 -24.11 7.41
CA PRO A 46 10.95 -22.91 6.97
C PRO A 46 12.23 -22.64 7.78
N PRO A 47 13.20 -21.92 7.20
CA PRO A 47 14.40 -21.51 7.92
C PRO A 47 14.08 -20.64 9.16
N GLN A 48 15.04 -20.49 10.06
CA GLN A 48 14.94 -19.58 11.20
C GLN A 48 15.24 -18.14 10.76
N GLY A 49 14.43 -17.19 11.19
CA GLY A 49 14.62 -15.78 10.88
C GLY A 49 13.37 -14.94 11.01
N ILE A 50 13.49 -13.70 10.58
CA ILE A 50 12.41 -12.73 10.49
C ILE A 50 12.03 -12.58 9.01
N PHE A 51 10.76 -12.69 8.69
CA PHE A 51 10.27 -12.56 7.33
C PHE A 51 9.58 -11.21 7.18
N TYR A 52 9.96 -10.43 6.17
CA TYR A 52 9.31 -9.16 5.86
C TYR A 52 8.62 -9.25 4.50
N ASN A 53 7.31 -9.14 4.50
CA ASN A 53 6.49 -9.21 3.30
C ASN A 53 6.39 -7.82 2.63
N ARG A 54 6.82 -7.76 1.36
CA ARG A 54 6.71 -6.62 0.45
C ARG A 54 5.94 -6.97 -0.83
N MET A 55 5.04 -7.92 -0.79
CA MET A 55 4.22 -8.24 -1.95
C MET A 55 3.29 -7.07 -2.29
N SER A 56 3.18 -6.77 -3.57
CA SER A 56 2.39 -5.64 -4.07
C SER A 56 1.08 -6.09 -4.72
N ALA A 57 -0.01 -5.41 -4.42
CA ALA A 57 -1.30 -5.55 -5.12
C ALA A 57 -1.17 -5.33 -6.64
N SER A 58 -0.21 -4.51 -7.08
CA SER A 58 0.02 -4.16 -8.48
C SER A 58 0.96 -5.12 -9.23
N SER A 59 1.35 -6.25 -8.65
CA SER A 59 2.27 -7.24 -9.25
C SER A 59 1.85 -7.71 -10.65
N HIS A 60 0.55 -7.78 -10.92
CA HIS A 60 -0.01 -8.13 -12.22
C HIS A 60 0.44 -7.19 -13.36
N THR A 61 0.74 -5.92 -13.06
CA THR A 61 1.25 -4.95 -14.06
C THR A 61 2.67 -5.24 -14.50
N ARG A 62 3.35 -6.16 -13.82
CA ARG A 62 4.73 -6.62 -14.10
C ARG A 62 4.77 -8.08 -14.55
N GLY A 63 3.61 -8.65 -14.89
CA GLY A 63 3.49 -10.05 -15.33
C GLY A 63 3.36 -11.07 -14.20
N HIS A 64 3.36 -10.65 -12.95
CA HIS A 64 3.33 -11.52 -11.77
C HIS A 64 1.91 -11.61 -11.17
N ARG A 65 0.94 -12.00 -12.01
CA ARG A 65 -0.51 -11.99 -11.68
C ARG A 65 -0.85 -12.76 -10.40
N TYR A 66 -0.22 -13.91 -10.20
CA TYR A 66 -0.53 -14.83 -9.11
C TYR A 66 0.44 -14.74 -7.93
N ALA A 67 1.41 -13.83 -7.98
CA ALA A 67 2.40 -13.69 -6.92
C ALA A 67 1.77 -13.37 -5.54
N PRO A 68 0.76 -12.51 -5.40
CA PRO A 68 0.11 -12.27 -4.10
C PRO A 68 -0.62 -13.49 -3.54
N GLU A 69 -1.31 -14.27 -4.38
CA GLU A 69 -1.97 -15.50 -3.96
C GLU A 69 -0.94 -16.54 -3.49
N PHE A 70 0.18 -16.67 -4.19
CA PHE A 70 1.26 -17.56 -3.76
C PHE A 70 1.93 -17.07 -2.48
N THR A 71 2.15 -15.77 -2.35
CA THR A 71 2.71 -15.15 -1.15
C THR A 71 1.83 -15.37 0.08
N GLU A 72 0.51 -15.30 -0.06
CA GLU A 72 -0.43 -15.62 1.03
C GLU A 72 -0.22 -17.05 1.54
N GLN A 73 -0.03 -18.02 0.63
CA GLN A 73 0.25 -19.42 1.03
C GLN A 73 1.60 -19.55 1.74
N VAL A 74 2.64 -18.88 1.23
CA VAL A 74 3.96 -18.85 1.87
C VAL A 74 3.89 -18.25 3.27
N ILE A 75 3.21 -17.12 3.43
CA ILE A 75 3.03 -16.47 4.74
C ILE A 75 2.27 -17.40 5.70
N THR A 76 1.18 -18.01 5.25
CA THR A 76 0.40 -18.98 6.05
C THR A 76 1.28 -20.14 6.53
N TRP A 77 2.12 -20.67 5.65
CA TRP A 77 3.07 -21.74 6.00
C TRP A 77 4.12 -21.27 7.02
N LEU A 78 4.65 -20.05 6.87
CA LEU A 78 5.60 -19.45 7.82
C LEU A 78 4.98 -19.30 9.21
N GLU A 79 3.78 -18.72 9.28
CA GLU A 79 3.05 -18.48 10.53
C GLU A 79 2.63 -19.79 11.20
N ALA A 80 2.22 -20.81 10.43
CA ALA A 80 1.91 -22.15 10.94
C ALA A 80 3.12 -22.84 11.61
N HIS A 81 4.34 -22.45 11.20
CA HIS A 81 5.59 -22.93 11.82
C HIS A 81 6.13 -21.97 12.90
N GLY A 82 5.34 -21.01 13.35
CA GLY A 82 5.71 -20.04 14.38
C GLY A 82 6.80 -19.05 13.96
N ARG A 83 6.96 -18.79 12.66
CA ARG A 83 7.89 -17.74 12.17
C ARG A 83 7.27 -16.37 12.33
N LYS A 84 8.10 -15.40 12.73
CA LYS A 84 7.71 -13.98 12.76
C LYS A 84 7.67 -13.46 11.32
N VAL A 85 6.48 -13.05 10.89
CA VAL A 85 6.29 -12.37 9.60
C VAL A 85 5.86 -10.94 9.87
N VAL A 86 6.69 -9.98 9.50
CA VAL A 86 6.36 -8.54 9.48
C VAL A 86 5.49 -8.31 8.25
N ASN A 87 4.33 -7.69 8.42
CA ASN A 87 3.29 -7.61 7.41
C ASN A 87 2.82 -9.00 6.95
N GLY A 88 2.41 -9.84 7.91
CA GLY A 88 1.92 -11.19 7.69
C GLY A 88 0.56 -11.27 7.00
N THR A 89 -0.22 -12.28 7.36
CA THR A 89 -1.55 -12.56 6.76
C THR A 89 -2.51 -11.37 6.89
N GLY A 90 -2.48 -10.61 7.99
CA GLY A 90 -3.29 -9.40 8.15
C GLY A 90 -3.00 -8.36 7.06
N ALA A 91 -1.72 -8.12 6.79
CA ALA A 91 -1.28 -7.14 5.80
C ALA A 91 -1.60 -7.57 4.37
N ILE A 92 -1.25 -8.80 3.94
CA ILE A 92 -1.50 -9.26 2.56
C ILE A 92 -2.99 -9.25 2.22
N ASN A 93 -3.85 -9.60 3.16
CA ASN A 93 -5.29 -9.57 2.97
C ASN A 93 -5.84 -8.17 2.68
N LEU A 94 -5.27 -7.14 3.33
CA LEU A 94 -5.67 -5.75 3.09
C LEU A 94 -4.98 -5.16 1.85
N GLU A 95 -3.73 -5.54 1.57
CA GLU A 95 -3.00 -5.09 0.38
C GLU A 95 -3.77 -5.42 -0.92
N ILE A 96 -4.35 -6.61 -1.00
CA ILE A 96 -5.01 -7.10 -2.22
C ILE A 96 -6.50 -6.76 -2.30
N SER A 97 -7.09 -6.05 -1.33
CA SER A 97 -8.52 -5.75 -1.32
C SER A 97 -8.88 -4.45 -0.61
N LYS A 98 -9.24 -3.44 -1.40
CA LYS A 98 -9.74 -2.16 -0.85
C LYS A 98 -11.09 -2.31 -0.14
N VAL A 99 -11.92 -3.28 -0.54
CA VAL A 99 -13.16 -3.60 0.20
C VAL A 99 -12.83 -3.99 1.62
N LYS A 100 -11.85 -4.90 1.82
CA LYS A 100 -11.42 -5.31 3.17
C LYS A 100 -10.81 -4.14 3.94
N GLN A 101 -10.03 -3.28 3.27
CA GLN A 101 -9.47 -2.07 3.89
C GLN A 101 -10.56 -1.17 4.46
N TYR A 102 -11.57 -0.83 3.65
CA TYR A 102 -12.63 0.10 4.06
C TYR A 102 -13.48 -0.47 5.20
N LEU A 103 -13.83 -1.75 5.14
CA LEU A 103 -14.54 -2.41 6.23
C LEU A 103 -13.73 -2.35 7.53
N LYS A 104 -12.42 -2.64 7.46
CA LYS A 104 -11.56 -2.66 8.64
C LYS A 104 -11.28 -1.26 9.20
N LEU A 105 -11.15 -0.25 8.34
CA LEU A 105 -11.05 1.15 8.73
C LEU A 105 -12.32 1.62 9.45
N ASN A 106 -13.50 1.35 8.86
CA ASN A 106 -14.79 1.73 9.44
C ASN A 106 -15.05 1.04 10.79
N GLU A 107 -14.70 -0.26 10.94
CA GLU A 107 -14.73 -0.96 12.22
C GLU A 107 -13.87 -0.27 13.29
N SER A 108 -12.81 0.42 12.88
CA SER A 108 -11.90 1.15 13.75
C SER A 108 -12.32 2.61 13.97
N GLY A 109 -13.50 3.02 13.48
CA GLY A 109 -13.99 4.39 13.57
C GLY A 109 -13.26 5.39 12.67
N ILE A 110 -12.55 4.90 11.63
CA ILE A 110 -11.86 5.74 10.65
C ILE A 110 -12.75 5.86 9.42
N GLU A 111 -13.11 7.10 9.07
CA GLU A 111 -14.01 7.39 7.95
C GLU A 111 -13.35 7.11 6.59
N THR A 112 -14.13 6.49 5.71
CA THR A 112 -13.78 6.23 4.31
C THR A 112 -14.82 6.87 3.38
N PRO A 113 -14.46 7.25 2.14
CA PRO A 113 -15.46 7.76 1.21
C PRO A 113 -16.55 6.71 0.94
N ALA A 114 -17.80 7.14 0.79
CA ALA A 114 -18.91 6.26 0.44
C ALA A 114 -18.56 5.43 -0.80
N THR A 115 -18.69 4.10 -0.72
CA THR A 115 -18.19 3.18 -1.74
C THR A 115 -19.17 2.03 -1.96
N VAL A 116 -19.36 1.66 -3.22
CA VAL A 116 -20.08 0.45 -3.65
C VAL A 116 -19.10 -0.43 -4.44
N ALA A 117 -19.01 -1.70 -4.10
CA ALA A 117 -18.25 -2.70 -4.85
C ALA A 117 -19.16 -3.43 -5.83
N VAL A 118 -18.68 -3.64 -7.05
CA VAL A 118 -19.46 -4.27 -8.11
C VAL A 118 -18.63 -5.32 -8.85
N LEU A 119 -19.24 -6.47 -9.11
CA LEU A 119 -18.72 -7.52 -9.98
C LEU A 119 -19.47 -7.49 -11.31
N GLY A 120 -18.73 -7.45 -12.41
CA GLY A 120 -19.29 -7.41 -13.77
C GLY A 120 -19.56 -5.98 -14.25
N GLN A 121 -19.11 -5.71 -15.48
CA GLN A 121 -19.25 -4.40 -16.15
C GLN A 121 -20.72 -3.98 -16.30
N GLU A 122 -21.59 -4.93 -16.58
CA GLU A 122 -23.03 -4.74 -16.77
C GLU A 122 -23.76 -4.18 -15.54
N ASN A 123 -23.18 -4.35 -14.36
CA ASN A 123 -23.78 -3.92 -13.09
C ASN A 123 -23.30 -2.53 -12.62
N ILE A 124 -22.33 -1.90 -13.32
CA ILE A 124 -21.70 -0.67 -12.88
C ILE A 124 -22.68 0.49 -12.78
N ILE A 125 -23.55 0.65 -13.77
CA ILE A 125 -24.53 1.77 -13.79
C ILE A 125 -25.58 1.59 -12.68
N GLU A 126 -26.06 0.36 -12.45
CA GLU A 126 -26.96 0.10 -11.32
C GLU A 126 -26.27 0.38 -9.97
N ALA A 127 -25.00 0.02 -9.83
CA ALA A 127 -24.22 0.32 -8.63
C ALA A 127 -24.01 1.83 -8.42
N ALA A 128 -23.80 2.60 -9.50
CA ALA A 128 -23.72 4.07 -9.43
C ALA A 128 -25.05 4.69 -8.95
N ARG A 129 -26.19 4.18 -9.44
CA ARG A 129 -27.52 4.59 -8.98
C ARG A 129 -27.76 4.26 -7.51
N LYS A 130 -27.22 3.12 -7.02
CA LYS A 130 -27.27 2.78 -5.59
C LYS A 130 -26.42 3.71 -4.74
N LEU A 131 -25.22 4.08 -5.22
CA LEU A 131 -24.37 5.05 -4.54
C LEU A 131 -25.02 6.44 -4.51
N ASN A 132 -25.66 6.85 -5.62
CA ASN A 132 -26.40 8.10 -5.80
C ASN A 132 -25.62 9.36 -5.40
N ILE A 133 -24.32 9.39 -5.69
CA ILE A 133 -23.40 10.50 -5.37
C ILE A 133 -22.57 10.81 -6.63
N TYR A 134 -22.52 12.08 -7.01
CA TYR A 134 -21.62 12.62 -8.02
C TYR A 134 -20.99 13.93 -7.51
N PRO A 135 -19.73 14.24 -7.91
CA PRO A 135 -18.85 13.39 -8.72
C PRO A 135 -18.43 12.11 -7.99
N LEU A 136 -18.20 11.06 -8.77
CA LEU A 136 -17.67 9.78 -8.28
C LEU A 136 -16.41 9.36 -9.05
N ILE A 137 -15.63 8.44 -8.48
CA ILE A 137 -14.54 7.78 -9.18
C ILE A 137 -14.81 6.29 -9.32
N THR A 138 -14.35 5.71 -10.44
CA THR A 138 -14.09 4.27 -10.49
C THR A 138 -12.74 3.97 -9.87
N LYS A 139 -12.54 2.74 -9.41
CA LYS A 139 -11.29 2.29 -8.79
C LYS A 139 -11.23 0.77 -8.84
N HIS A 140 -10.07 0.19 -9.13
CA HIS A 140 -9.91 -1.25 -9.00
C HIS A 140 -9.82 -1.65 -7.53
N ASN A 141 -10.51 -2.74 -7.14
CA ASN A 141 -10.39 -3.29 -5.78
C ASN A 141 -8.96 -3.75 -5.50
N ARG A 142 -8.32 -4.38 -6.48
CA ARG A 142 -6.93 -4.82 -6.40
C ARG A 142 -6.07 -4.08 -7.42
N ALA A 143 -5.45 -3.00 -6.99
CA ALA A 143 -4.49 -2.25 -7.80
C ALA A 143 -3.67 -1.29 -6.93
N GLY A 144 -2.61 -0.76 -7.54
CA GLY A 144 -1.85 0.38 -7.03
C GLY A 144 -1.61 1.39 -8.16
N LYS A 145 -0.92 2.49 -7.87
CA LYS A 145 -0.50 3.52 -8.84
C LYS A 145 -1.66 4.23 -9.57
N GLY A 146 -2.84 4.29 -8.97
CA GLY A 146 -4.00 4.93 -9.58
C GLY A 146 -4.63 4.17 -10.74
N LEU A 147 -4.33 2.88 -10.91
CA LEU A 147 -4.95 2.07 -11.96
C LEU A 147 -6.46 1.97 -11.79
N GLY A 148 -7.19 2.18 -12.89
CA GLY A 148 -8.65 2.16 -12.92
C GLY A 148 -9.30 3.36 -12.23
N VAL A 149 -8.54 4.37 -11.79
CA VAL A 149 -9.11 5.59 -11.21
C VAL A 149 -9.49 6.55 -12.33
N GLN A 150 -10.79 6.79 -12.48
CA GLN A 150 -11.38 7.74 -13.42
C GLN A 150 -12.45 8.54 -12.69
N LEU A 151 -12.54 9.84 -12.95
CA LEU A 151 -13.50 10.77 -12.35
C LEU A 151 -14.67 11.00 -13.32
N PHE A 152 -15.91 10.94 -12.79
CA PHE A 152 -17.14 11.16 -13.53
C PHE A 152 -18.01 12.20 -12.83
N GLN A 153 -18.47 13.17 -13.59
CA GLN A 153 -19.34 14.25 -13.08
C GLN A 153 -20.83 13.83 -13.04
N ASN A 154 -21.21 12.85 -13.84
CA ASN A 154 -22.60 12.38 -14.00
C ASN A 154 -22.65 10.94 -14.53
N GLU A 155 -23.88 10.37 -14.60
CA GLU A 155 -24.10 9.00 -15.05
C GLU A 155 -23.78 8.83 -16.54
N GLU A 156 -24.03 9.84 -17.36
CA GLU A 156 -23.80 9.78 -18.81
C GLU A 156 -22.31 9.61 -19.14
N GLU A 157 -21.44 10.33 -18.43
CA GLU A 157 -19.99 10.18 -18.58
C GLU A 157 -19.52 8.78 -18.15
N LEU A 158 -20.04 8.27 -17.04
CA LEU A 158 -19.73 6.94 -16.55
C LEU A 158 -20.19 5.86 -17.54
N GLU A 159 -21.43 5.96 -18.05
CA GLU A 159 -21.99 5.01 -19.02
C GLU A 159 -21.19 5.00 -20.32
N ALA A 160 -20.82 6.19 -20.82
CA ALA A 160 -19.98 6.32 -22.01
C ALA A 160 -18.61 5.63 -21.83
N TYR A 161 -17.98 5.79 -20.65
CA TYR A 161 -16.71 5.13 -20.33
C TYR A 161 -16.88 3.62 -20.22
N VAL A 162 -17.85 3.14 -19.44
CA VAL A 162 -18.10 1.72 -19.21
C VAL A 162 -18.35 0.96 -20.52
N ASN A 163 -19.06 1.59 -21.48
CA ASN A 163 -19.37 1.00 -22.80
C ASN A 163 -18.25 1.22 -23.84
N SER A 164 -17.17 1.88 -23.47
CA SER A 164 -16.05 2.15 -24.37
C SER A 164 -14.96 1.07 -24.32
N PRO A 165 -14.11 0.98 -25.35
CA PRO A 165 -12.92 0.12 -25.33
C PRO A 165 -11.86 0.54 -24.28
N LEU A 166 -12.03 1.69 -23.64
CA LEU A 166 -11.12 2.22 -22.62
C LEU A 166 -11.41 1.64 -21.21
N PHE A 167 -12.56 0.97 -21.06
CA PHE A 167 -12.87 0.32 -19.79
C PHE A 167 -11.95 -0.87 -19.54
N GLU A 168 -11.19 -0.79 -18.43
CA GLU A 168 -10.32 -1.87 -17.99
C GLU A 168 -10.90 -2.49 -16.71
N PRO A 169 -11.24 -3.79 -16.72
CA PRO A 169 -11.71 -4.48 -15.52
C PRO A 169 -10.56 -4.66 -14.51
N SER A 170 -10.89 -4.62 -13.23
CA SER A 170 -9.95 -4.99 -12.17
C SER A 170 -9.45 -6.44 -12.37
N VAL A 171 -8.22 -6.71 -11.98
CA VAL A 171 -7.60 -8.03 -12.08
C VAL A 171 -8.34 -9.14 -11.31
N ASP A 172 -9.12 -8.77 -10.31
CA ASP A 172 -10.00 -9.64 -9.52
C ASP A 172 -11.49 -9.53 -9.94
N GLY A 173 -11.79 -8.76 -10.98
CA GLY A 173 -13.13 -8.54 -11.51
C GLY A 173 -13.98 -7.54 -10.71
N ILE A 174 -13.46 -7.00 -9.59
CA ILE A 174 -14.21 -6.12 -8.69
C ILE A 174 -13.85 -4.66 -8.95
N THR A 175 -14.82 -3.89 -9.41
CA THR A 175 -14.71 -2.42 -9.56
C THR A 175 -15.37 -1.74 -8.37
N LEU A 176 -14.74 -0.71 -7.83
CA LEU A 176 -15.32 0.16 -6.81
C LEU A 176 -15.83 1.44 -7.46
N LEU A 177 -17.03 1.85 -7.08
CA LEU A 177 -17.55 3.19 -7.30
C LEU A 177 -17.49 3.92 -5.98
N GLN A 178 -16.79 5.04 -5.95
CA GLN A 178 -16.50 5.77 -4.71
C GLN A 178 -16.82 7.25 -4.89
N ALA A 179 -17.45 7.84 -3.88
CA ALA A 179 -17.64 9.28 -3.83
C ALA A 179 -16.30 10.01 -3.96
N TYR A 180 -16.20 10.95 -4.87
CA TYR A 180 -14.99 11.78 -4.98
C TYR A 180 -14.98 12.83 -3.87
N ILE A 181 -13.93 12.81 -3.07
CA ILE A 181 -13.69 13.84 -2.05
C ILE A 181 -12.68 14.83 -2.60
N LYS A 182 -13.16 16.04 -2.89
CA LYS A 182 -12.27 17.12 -3.36
C LYS A 182 -11.39 17.60 -2.21
N PRO A 183 -10.05 17.59 -2.38
CA PRO A 183 -9.15 18.13 -1.37
C PRO A 183 -9.40 19.62 -1.14
N SER A 184 -9.49 20.04 0.13
CA SER A 184 -9.73 21.45 0.50
C SER A 184 -8.60 22.39 0.05
N ASP A 185 -7.38 21.89 -0.03
CA ASP A 185 -6.16 22.62 -0.38
C ASP A 185 -5.48 22.10 -1.66
N GLY A 186 -6.17 21.26 -2.45
CA GLY A 186 -5.61 20.64 -3.66
C GLY A 186 -4.56 19.58 -3.38
N ARG A 187 -4.43 19.12 -2.13
CA ARG A 187 -3.38 18.16 -1.71
C ARG A 187 -4.00 16.96 -1.03
N ILE A 188 -3.43 15.81 -1.32
CA ILE A 188 -3.66 14.60 -0.53
C ILE A 188 -2.48 14.36 0.42
N ARG A 189 -2.69 13.50 1.38
CA ARG A 189 -1.67 13.19 2.39
C ARG A 189 -1.47 11.70 2.50
N ARG A 190 -0.22 11.35 2.79
CA ARG A 190 0.21 9.98 3.00
C ARG A 190 1.05 9.92 4.27
N SER A 191 0.55 9.23 5.28
CA SER A 191 1.22 9.06 6.56
C SER A 191 1.91 7.71 6.62
N GLU A 192 3.21 7.70 6.91
CA GLU A 192 4.06 6.51 6.94
C GLU A 192 4.20 5.99 8.37
N PHE A 193 4.17 4.67 8.50
CA PHE A 193 4.27 3.96 9.79
C PHE A 193 5.25 2.80 9.69
N ILE A 194 6.09 2.65 10.73
CA ILE A 194 7.02 1.53 10.90
C ILE A 194 6.87 1.02 12.33
N ASN A 195 6.79 -0.29 12.49
CA ASN A 195 6.48 -0.92 13.77
C ASN A 195 5.19 -0.36 14.40
N GLN A 196 4.17 -0.12 13.55
CA GLN A 196 2.88 0.45 13.95
C GLN A 196 2.97 1.86 14.55
N LYS A 197 4.11 2.54 14.39
CA LYS A 197 4.35 3.88 14.91
C LYS A 197 4.47 4.88 13.77
N PHE A 198 3.83 6.02 13.95
CA PHE A 198 3.90 7.14 13.02
C PHE A 198 5.35 7.59 12.84
N LEU A 199 5.75 7.79 11.58
CA LEU A 199 7.06 8.31 11.22
C LEU A 199 6.99 9.74 10.70
N TYR A 200 6.27 9.95 9.59
CA TYR A 200 6.02 11.28 9.02
C TYR A 200 4.79 11.27 8.09
N THR A 201 4.35 12.44 7.69
CA THR A 201 3.33 12.61 6.64
C THR A 201 3.94 13.32 5.44
N VAL A 202 3.69 12.77 4.24
CA VAL A 202 3.97 13.43 2.96
C VAL A 202 2.69 14.08 2.47
N SER A 203 2.77 15.38 2.17
CA SER A 203 1.75 16.12 1.43
C SER A 203 2.06 16.05 -0.05
N ILE A 204 1.08 15.69 -0.87
CA ILE A 204 1.23 15.43 -2.30
C ILE A 204 0.28 16.35 -3.05
N ASP A 205 0.82 17.15 -3.96
CA ASP A 205 0.00 17.96 -4.87
C ASP A 205 -0.74 17.05 -5.85
N SER A 206 -2.07 17.14 -5.85
CA SER A 206 -2.97 16.33 -6.69
C SER A 206 -3.55 17.09 -7.88
N SER A 207 -3.09 18.31 -8.16
CA SER A 207 -3.60 19.15 -9.25
C SER A 207 -3.41 18.53 -10.64
N ASP A 208 -2.39 17.68 -10.82
CA ASP A 208 -2.08 17.00 -12.09
C ASP A 208 -2.81 15.66 -12.29
N GLY A 209 -3.75 15.29 -11.40
CA GLY A 209 -4.53 14.06 -11.48
C GLY A 209 -4.14 12.97 -10.46
N PHE A 210 -4.63 11.74 -10.67
CA PHE A 210 -4.62 10.64 -9.70
C PHE A 210 -3.36 9.77 -9.68
N GLN A 211 -2.33 10.05 -10.50
CA GLN A 211 -1.07 9.31 -10.47
C GLN A 211 -0.17 9.81 -9.34
N LEU A 212 -0.28 9.21 -8.19
CA LEU A 212 0.25 9.70 -6.93
C LEU A 212 1.32 8.80 -6.29
N CYS A 213 2.03 7.99 -7.11
CA CYS A 213 3.11 7.16 -6.60
C CYS A 213 4.30 8.01 -6.15
N PRO A 214 4.77 7.90 -4.90
CA PRO A 214 5.86 8.70 -4.37
C PRO A 214 7.25 8.28 -4.89
N ALA A 215 7.41 7.05 -5.42
CA ALA A 215 8.71 6.58 -5.90
C ALA A 215 8.97 7.02 -7.34
N ASP A 216 10.20 7.45 -7.63
CA ASP A 216 10.64 7.90 -8.96
C ASP A 216 10.43 6.83 -10.05
N GLY A 217 10.58 5.53 -9.72
CA GLY A 217 10.34 4.39 -10.61
C GLY A 217 8.87 4.12 -10.97
N CYS A 218 7.92 4.83 -10.37
CA CYS A 218 6.48 4.65 -10.67
C CYS A 218 6.03 5.39 -11.93
N GLN A 219 6.84 6.27 -12.50
CA GLN A 219 6.49 7.06 -13.66
C GLN A 219 6.86 6.34 -14.96
N ILE A 220 5.99 5.44 -15.43
CA ILE A 220 6.16 4.78 -16.73
C ILE A 220 6.06 5.84 -17.84
N GLY A 221 7.16 6.09 -18.56
CA GLY A 221 7.18 6.88 -19.79
C GLY A 221 7.60 8.34 -19.69
N LYS A 222 7.97 8.86 -18.52
CA LYS A 222 8.58 10.20 -18.41
C LYS A 222 10.10 10.12 -18.26
N ARG A 223 10.83 10.95 -19.03
CA ARG A 223 12.29 11.07 -18.93
C ARG A 223 12.69 11.72 -17.60
N PRO A 224 13.88 11.39 -17.02
CA PRO A 224 14.36 11.94 -15.75
C PRO A 224 14.38 13.48 -15.67
N GLU A 225 14.51 14.13 -16.82
CA GLU A 225 14.58 15.60 -16.95
C GLU A 225 13.24 16.34 -16.71
N GLN A 226 12.12 15.59 -16.56
CA GLN A 226 10.79 16.17 -16.24
C GLN A 226 10.39 15.97 -14.77
N LEU A 227 11.32 15.50 -13.92
CA LEU A 227 11.12 15.19 -12.50
C LEU A 227 11.47 16.35 -11.57
N GLU A 228 11.55 17.56 -12.09
CA GLU A 228 11.67 18.74 -11.23
C GLU A 228 10.31 19.03 -10.62
N THR A 229 10.08 18.51 -9.38
CA THR A 229 9.39 19.34 -8.40
C THR A 229 9.59 18.76 -7.01
N SER A 230 10.60 19.23 -6.30
CA SER A 230 10.70 19.22 -4.84
C SER A 230 9.44 19.78 -4.14
N GLU A 231 8.56 20.41 -4.89
CA GLU A 231 7.29 21.00 -4.43
C GLU A 231 6.11 20.02 -4.45
N LYS A 232 6.15 18.99 -5.30
CA LYS A 232 5.05 18.01 -5.40
C LYS A 232 4.92 17.14 -4.16
N PHE A 233 6.04 16.68 -3.60
CA PHE A 233 6.11 15.82 -2.43
C PHE A 233 6.86 16.55 -1.31
N GLN A 234 6.18 16.82 -0.22
CA GLN A 234 6.76 17.52 0.93
C GLN A 234 6.42 16.78 2.21
N ILE A 235 7.43 16.51 3.05
CA ILE A 235 7.18 16.06 4.42
C ILE A 235 6.65 17.27 5.19
N THR A 236 5.49 17.11 5.80
CA THR A 236 4.73 18.16 6.46
C THR A 236 4.60 17.92 7.95
N GLU A 237 3.89 18.84 8.62
CA GLU A 237 3.50 18.77 10.03
C GLU A 237 3.00 17.38 10.44
N PRO A 238 3.30 16.93 11.65
CA PRO A 238 2.84 15.64 12.15
C PRO A 238 1.30 15.60 12.22
N LEU A 239 0.76 14.38 12.12
CA LEU A 239 -0.66 14.14 12.38
C LEU A 239 -1.07 14.66 13.76
N PRO A 240 -2.30 15.22 13.93
CA PRO A 240 -2.86 15.47 15.24
C PRO A 240 -2.83 14.20 16.12
N ASP A 241 -2.54 14.33 17.40
CA ASP A 241 -2.33 13.19 18.30
C ASP A 241 -3.49 12.17 18.30
N SER A 242 -4.73 12.65 18.32
CA SER A 242 -5.91 11.78 18.29
C SER A 242 -6.01 10.95 17.01
N ARG A 243 -5.59 11.51 15.88
CA ARG A 243 -5.61 10.81 14.59
C ARG A 243 -4.45 9.83 14.48
N ARG A 244 -3.28 10.21 14.95
CA ARG A 244 -2.12 9.33 15.04
C ARG A 244 -2.45 8.09 15.87
N GLU A 245 -3.05 8.28 17.04
CA GLU A 245 -3.47 7.19 17.92
C GLU A 245 -4.49 6.27 17.23
N ALA A 246 -5.49 6.83 16.55
CA ALA A 246 -6.47 6.04 15.81
C ALA A 246 -5.84 5.17 14.72
N TYR A 247 -4.88 5.73 13.96
CA TYR A 247 -4.19 4.98 12.91
C TYR A 247 -3.24 3.91 13.47
N GLU A 248 -2.49 4.22 14.53
CA GLU A 248 -1.64 3.23 15.21
C GLU A 248 -2.48 2.07 15.79
N ASN A 249 -3.63 2.36 16.38
CA ASN A 249 -4.56 1.34 16.89
C ASN A 249 -5.16 0.49 15.75
N PHE A 250 -5.54 1.12 14.63
CA PHE A 250 -5.98 0.39 13.44
C PHE A 250 -4.91 -0.58 12.95
N LEU A 251 -3.66 -0.13 12.77
CA LEU A 251 -2.54 -0.95 12.31
C LEU A 251 -2.29 -2.12 13.26
N LYS A 252 -2.34 -1.87 14.57
CA LYS A 252 -2.19 -2.91 15.60
C LYS A 252 -3.30 -3.96 15.50
N ASN A 253 -4.55 -3.53 15.40
CA ASN A 253 -5.71 -4.43 15.32
C ASN A 253 -5.76 -5.20 13.98
N ALA A 254 -5.22 -4.63 12.92
CA ALA A 254 -5.09 -5.26 11.61
C ALA A 254 -3.81 -6.11 11.47
N GLN A 255 -2.93 -6.12 12.48
CA GLN A 255 -1.63 -6.83 12.46
C GLN A 255 -0.76 -6.40 11.27
N ILE A 256 -0.62 -5.08 11.10
CA ILE A 256 0.20 -4.45 10.06
C ILE A 256 1.29 -3.66 10.75
N GLU A 257 2.55 -4.00 10.54
CA GLU A 257 3.68 -3.34 11.18
C GLU A 257 4.22 -2.18 10.35
N VAL A 258 4.17 -2.30 9.02
CA VAL A 258 4.70 -1.30 8.09
C VAL A 258 3.62 -0.93 7.08
N ALA A 259 3.24 0.33 7.03
CA ALA A 259 2.22 0.81 6.10
C ALA A 259 2.32 2.30 5.83
N ALA A 260 1.70 2.70 4.72
CA ALA A 260 1.29 4.07 4.48
C ALA A 260 -0.24 4.16 4.47
N ILE A 261 -0.79 5.16 5.15
CA ILE A 261 -2.22 5.49 5.16
C ILE A 261 -2.42 6.77 4.36
N GLU A 262 -3.20 6.66 3.27
CA GLU A 262 -3.51 7.79 2.39
C GLU A 262 -4.88 8.38 2.73
N TRP A 263 -4.90 9.70 2.87
CA TRP A 263 -6.08 10.41 3.30
C TRP A 263 -6.22 11.80 2.66
N VAL A 264 -7.45 12.28 2.65
CA VAL A 264 -7.82 13.58 2.10
C VAL A 264 -8.68 14.34 3.10
N GLN A 265 -8.48 15.65 3.20
CA GLN A 265 -9.36 16.53 3.95
C GLN A 265 -10.32 17.25 3.00
N SER A 266 -11.61 17.09 3.24
CA SER A 266 -12.67 17.75 2.48
C SER A 266 -12.75 19.25 2.78
N GLU A 267 -13.54 19.97 1.98
CA GLU A 267 -13.84 21.41 2.23
C GLU A 267 -14.60 21.65 3.54
N SER A 268 -15.34 20.64 4.08
CA SER A 268 -15.98 20.70 5.39
C SER A 268 -15.01 20.47 6.56
N GLY A 269 -13.78 20.05 6.28
CA GLY A 269 -12.78 19.73 7.30
C GLY A 269 -12.75 18.26 7.71
N ASP A 270 -13.67 17.43 7.20
CA ASP A 270 -13.72 16.01 7.46
C ASP A 270 -12.56 15.30 6.75
N ILE A 271 -12.03 14.25 7.35
CA ILE A 271 -10.90 13.50 6.82
C ILE A 271 -11.34 12.08 6.48
N TYR A 272 -11.06 11.69 5.24
CA TYR A 272 -11.38 10.39 4.69
C TYR A 272 -10.11 9.63 4.33
N VAL A 273 -9.97 8.41 4.83
CA VAL A 273 -8.92 7.47 4.40
C VAL A 273 -9.41 6.69 3.20
N TYR A 274 -8.63 6.68 2.12
CA TYR A 274 -9.03 6.03 0.87
C TYR A 274 -8.07 4.94 0.39
N ASP A 275 -6.90 4.78 1.03
CA ASP A 275 -5.96 3.69 0.74
C ASP A 275 -5.06 3.36 1.94
N VAL A 276 -4.71 2.07 2.06
CA VAL A 276 -3.72 1.57 3.00
C VAL A 276 -2.74 0.70 2.21
N ASN A 277 -1.50 1.15 2.11
CA ASN A 277 -0.44 0.46 1.37
C ASN A 277 0.47 -0.26 2.35
N THR A 278 0.53 -1.58 2.29
CA THR A 278 1.43 -2.40 3.13
C THR A 278 2.76 -2.70 2.45
N ASN A 279 2.86 -2.42 1.14
CA ASN A 279 4.11 -2.36 0.40
C ASN A 279 4.39 -0.90 0.01
N THR A 280 4.85 -0.12 0.97
CA THR A 280 5.10 1.31 0.79
C THR A 280 6.46 1.57 0.13
N ASN A 281 6.50 2.58 -0.74
CA ASN A 281 7.71 3.15 -1.31
C ASN A 281 7.78 4.62 -0.90
N TYR A 282 8.96 5.07 -0.54
CA TYR A 282 9.18 6.41 0.00
C TYR A 282 9.75 7.35 -1.06
N ASN A 283 9.57 8.65 -0.90
CA ASN A 283 10.13 9.63 -1.82
C ASN A 283 11.53 10.07 -1.36
N PRO A 284 12.61 9.70 -2.09
CA PRO A 284 13.98 9.95 -1.64
C PRO A 284 14.30 11.45 -1.52
N THR A 285 13.72 12.30 -2.38
CA THR A 285 13.95 13.75 -2.35
C THR A 285 13.30 14.40 -1.14
N ALA A 286 12.04 14.05 -0.83
CA ALA A 286 11.33 14.56 0.34
C ALA A 286 12.03 14.11 1.63
N GLU A 287 12.45 12.83 1.71
CA GLU A 287 13.19 12.29 2.85
C GLU A 287 14.55 12.98 3.06
N LYS A 288 15.30 13.21 1.98
CA LYS A 288 16.58 13.92 2.03
C LYS A 288 16.41 15.34 2.53
N ASN A 289 15.38 16.06 2.07
CA ASN A 289 15.11 17.43 2.50
C ASN A 289 14.74 17.51 3.98
N ALA A 290 14.03 16.52 4.50
CA ALA A 290 13.64 16.42 5.91
C ALA A 290 14.68 15.71 6.79
N ASN A 291 15.71 15.12 6.20
CA ASN A 291 16.72 14.29 6.88
C ASN A 291 16.07 13.13 7.70
N ILE A 292 15.06 12.48 7.11
CA ILE A 292 14.37 11.32 7.68
C ILE A 292 14.33 10.24 6.60
N PHE A 293 14.79 9.02 6.91
CA PHE A 293 14.91 7.92 5.94
C PHE A 293 14.12 6.70 6.42
N ALA A 294 12.95 6.47 5.85
CA ALA A 294 12.06 5.40 6.28
C ALA A 294 12.67 4.00 6.08
N HIS A 295 13.40 3.75 4.98
CA HIS A 295 14.09 2.47 4.81
C HIS A 295 15.16 2.22 5.88
N GLN A 296 15.81 3.27 6.41
CA GLN A 296 16.73 3.16 7.54
C GLN A 296 16.00 2.74 8.82
N HIS A 297 14.89 3.41 9.13
CA HIS A 297 14.04 3.04 10.27
C HIS A 297 13.52 1.61 10.16
N LEU A 298 13.11 1.20 8.98
CA LEU A 298 12.67 -0.17 8.70
C LEU A 298 13.79 -1.19 8.89
N ALA A 299 15.00 -0.92 8.39
CA ALA A 299 16.13 -1.81 8.56
C ALA A 299 16.53 -1.93 10.04
N HIS A 300 16.48 -0.84 10.81
CA HIS A 300 16.69 -0.87 12.26
C HIS A 300 15.61 -1.71 12.98
N TYR A 301 14.35 -1.56 12.60
CA TYR A 301 13.27 -2.37 13.14
C TYR A 301 13.48 -3.86 12.88
N LEU A 302 13.80 -4.25 11.64
CA LEU A 302 14.07 -5.64 11.28
C LEU A 302 15.30 -6.20 12.00
N LYS A 303 16.35 -5.38 12.18
CA LYS A 303 17.53 -5.74 12.98
C LYS A 303 17.16 -6.04 14.44
N THR A 304 16.34 -5.19 15.03
CA THR A 304 15.88 -5.36 16.43
C THR A 304 15.07 -6.65 16.59
N GLU A 305 14.15 -6.94 15.67
CA GLU A 305 13.38 -8.19 15.68
C GLU A 305 14.26 -9.42 15.52
N LEU A 306 15.28 -9.36 14.65
CA LEU A 306 16.24 -10.45 14.47
C LEU A 306 17.08 -10.68 15.73
N GLN A 307 17.53 -9.61 16.38
CA GLN A 307 18.29 -9.69 17.63
C GLN A 307 17.44 -10.27 18.77
N ALA A 308 16.17 -9.87 18.88
CA ALA A 308 15.25 -10.42 19.86
C ALA A 308 15.03 -11.93 19.67
N LEU A 309 14.90 -12.38 18.41
CA LEU A 309 14.78 -13.80 18.08
C LEU A 309 16.01 -14.59 18.50
N THR A 310 17.21 -14.05 18.31
CA THR A 310 18.48 -14.75 18.62
C THR A 310 18.86 -14.69 20.10
N SER A 311 18.41 -13.68 20.84
CA SER A 311 18.67 -13.52 22.29
C SER A 311 17.68 -14.33 23.15
N GLY A 312 16.54 -14.75 22.59
CA GLY A 312 15.55 -15.58 23.29
C GLY A 312 15.75 -17.09 23.12
N GLN A 313 16.80 -17.50 22.43
CA GLN A 313 17.27 -18.89 22.28
C GLN A 313 18.43 -19.16 23.25
#